data_5bce3bde2149e92e3ea50824071e83ed
#
_entry.id   5bce3bde2149e92e3ea50824071e83ed
#
_cell.length_a   1.000
_cell.length_b   1.000
_cell.length_c   1.000
_cell.angle_alpha   90.00
_cell.angle_beta   90.00
_cell.angle_gamma   90.00
#
_symmetry.space_group_name_H-M   'P 1'
#
loop_
_entity.id
_entity.type
_entity.pdbx_description
1 polymer ?
#
loop_
_entity_poly.entity_id
_entity_poly.type
_entity_poly.pdbx_seq_one_letter_code
_entity_poly.pdbx_strand_id
1 'polypeptide(L)'
;MVSTFRKVATTKLAWAGKKNESDYKIVKEILTEFELIVDSCEQPIEKPGEYQEQKKHYSGKKKKHTKKNQLIVLPNGKDIVDVVAGKPGPKSDVKLFRESRKGFEKNQKFNGDKAYEGEELTKTPHKKPKKQELTSEQKARNKELASERIFVEHLIRLVKIFRVAKERFRLKLSKYEQIIMTICGLVILRIGTFVLQT
;
A
#
# COMPACT_ATOMS: atom_id res chain seq x y z
N MET A 1 10.58 12.22 -18.01
CA MET A 1 9.51 12.20 -16.98
C MET A 1 9.63 11.02 -16.02
N VAL A 2 9.66 9.76 -16.49
CA VAL A 2 9.76 8.56 -15.62
C VAL A 2 11.04 8.52 -14.76
N SER A 3 12.19 9.02 -15.27
CA SER A 3 13.46 9.03 -14.53
C SER A 3 13.47 10.02 -13.34
N THR A 4 12.81 11.15 -13.49
CA THR A 4 12.68 12.17 -12.42
C THR A 4 11.75 11.65 -11.32
N PHE A 5 10.66 10.97 -11.71
CA PHE A 5 9.71 10.35 -10.82
C PHE A 5 10.38 9.29 -9.93
N ARG A 6 11.20 8.41 -10.53
CA ARG A 6 11.98 7.41 -9.79
C ARG A 6 12.95 8.03 -8.79
N LYS A 7 13.61 9.10 -9.18
CA LYS A 7 14.59 9.78 -8.32
C LYS A 7 13.94 10.32 -7.04
N VAL A 8 12.66 10.70 -7.08
CA VAL A 8 11.95 11.31 -5.94
C VAL A 8 11.11 10.28 -5.16
N ALA A 9 10.48 9.30 -5.81
CA ALA A 9 9.75 8.23 -5.13
C ALA A 9 10.73 7.29 -4.38
N THR A 10 11.84 6.89 -5.01
CA THR A 10 12.92 6.16 -4.34
C THR A 10 13.53 6.95 -3.18
N THR A 11 13.46 8.29 -3.19
CA THR A 11 14.04 9.09 -2.10
C THR A 11 13.17 9.12 -0.85
N LYS A 12 11.86 8.82 -0.93
CA LYS A 12 11.01 8.67 0.28
C LYS A 12 11.21 7.31 0.95
N LEU A 13 11.52 6.29 0.15
CA LEU A 13 11.80 4.92 0.61
C LEU A 13 13.29 4.62 0.81
N ALA A 14 14.16 5.35 0.12
CA ALA A 14 15.61 5.19 0.20
C ALA A 14 16.24 6.36 0.94
N TRP A 15 16.93 6.03 1.99
CA TRP A 15 17.98 6.78 2.70
C TRP A 15 18.08 8.31 2.54
N ALA A 16 18.14 8.91 3.70
CA ALA A 16 18.42 10.29 4.14
C ALA A 16 19.43 11.14 3.31
N GLY A 17 19.16 11.36 2.03
CA GLY A 17 19.71 12.51 1.34
C GLY A 17 18.80 13.73 1.61
N LYS A 18 19.36 14.91 1.85
CA LYS A 18 18.63 16.17 2.00
C LYS A 18 17.69 16.34 0.80
N LYS A 19 16.37 16.25 1.03
CA LYS A 19 15.37 16.44 -0.02
C LYS A 19 15.16 17.92 -0.22
N ASN A 20 15.16 18.33 -1.48
CA ASN A 20 14.76 19.67 -1.84
C ASN A 20 13.22 19.72 -1.78
N GLU A 21 12.65 20.64 -1.01
CA GLU A 21 11.21 20.79 -0.78
C GLU A 21 10.46 21.06 -2.11
N SER A 22 11.14 21.73 -3.05
CA SER A 22 10.64 21.98 -4.41
C SER A 22 10.42 20.69 -5.21
N ASP A 23 11.35 19.73 -5.14
CA ASP A 23 11.24 18.46 -5.87
C ASP A 23 10.05 17.63 -5.34
N TYR A 24 9.79 17.74 -4.04
CA TYR A 24 8.67 17.04 -3.41
C TYR A 24 7.31 17.59 -3.86
N LYS A 25 7.21 18.91 -4.04
CA LYS A 25 6.00 19.55 -4.56
C LYS A 25 5.71 19.13 -6.00
N ILE A 26 6.73 19.21 -6.88
CA ILE A 26 6.61 18.80 -8.29
C ILE A 26 6.13 17.35 -8.41
N VAL A 27 6.65 16.44 -7.57
CA VAL A 27 6.23 15.03 -7.60
C VAL A 27 4.79 14.86 -7.18
N LYS A 28 4.34 15.55 -6.16
CA LYS A 28 2.93 15.50 -5.75
C LYS A 28 2.00 15.98 -6.87
N GLU A 29 2.36 17.06 -7.55
CA GLU A 29 1.61 17.58 -8.69
C GLU A 29 1.54 16.54 -9.83
N ILE A 30 2.67 15.94 -10.20
CA ILE A 30 2.72 14.89 -11.25
C ILE A 30 1.88 13.66 -10.84
N LEU A 31 1.85 13.31 -9.55
CA LEU A 31 1.06 12.17 -9.07
C LEU A 31 -0.44 12.36 -9.30
N THR A 32 -0.94 13.60 -9.33
CA THR A 32 -2.36 13.87 -9.59
C THR A 32 -2.83 13.49 -10.99
N GLU A 33 -1.91 13.32 -11.94
CA GLU A 33 -2.20 12.82 -13.29
C GLU A 33 -2.53 11.32 -13.31
N PHE A 34 -2.23 10.61 -12.22
CA PHE A 34 -2.43 9.18 -12.10
C PHE A 34 -3.50 8.84 -11.07
N GLU A 35 -4.26 7.80 -11.35
CA GLU A 35 -5.11 7.16 -10.36
C GLU A 35 -4.28 6.12 -9.60
N LEU A 36 -3.90 6.43 -8.37
CA LEU A 36 -3.05 5.57 -7.55
C LEU A 36 -3.84 4.38 -7.01
N ILE A 37 -3.20 3.23 -6.87
CA ILE A 37 -3.83 2.02 -6.36
C ILE A 37 -3.38 1.79 -4.93
N VAL A 38 -4.34 1.54 -4.03
CA VAL A 38 -4.09 1.29 -2.61
C VAL A 38 -4.57 -0.09 -2.18
N ASP A 39 -3.73 -0.81 -1.46
CA ASP A 39 -4.11 -2.06 -0.78
C ASP A 39 -3.31 -2.27 0.50
N SER A 40 -3.81 -3.13 1.37
CA SER A 40 -3.21 -3.44 2.67
C SER A 40 -2.98 -4.93 2.83
N CYS A 41 -1.94 -5.28 3.57
CA CYS A 41 -1.70 -6.65 3.97
C CYS A 41 -1.34 -6.74 5.45
N GLU A 42 -1.73 -7.87 6.07
CA GLU A 42 -1.36 -8.19 7.43
C GLU A 42 -0.26 -9.25 7.47
N GLN A 43 0.69 -9.06 8.36
CA GLN A 43 1.77 -10.00 8.63
C GLN A 43 1.68 -10.49 10.07
N PRO A 44 1.75 -11.81 10.31
CA PRO A 44 1.80 -12.37 11.67
C PRO A 44 3.07 -11.90 12.42
N ILE A 45 2.90 -11.64 13.71
CA ILE A 45 3.99 -11.32 14.64
C ILE A 45 3.99 -12.30 15.80
N GLU A 46 5.05 -12.34 16.59
CA GLU A 46 5.06 -13.04 17.87
C GLU A 46 4.02 -12.42 18.80
N LYS A 47 3.42 -13.28 19.65
CA LYS A 47 2.46 -12.82 20.65
C LYS A 47 3.15 -11.85 21.61
N PRO A 48 2.69 -10.59 21.74
CA PRO A 48 3.25 -9.66 22.70
C PRO A 48 3.12 -10.18 24.14
N GLY A 49 4.05 -9.85 25.02
CA GLY A 49 4.00 -10.25 26.42
C GLY A 49 2.87 -9.57 27.17
N GLU A 50 2.69 -8.26 26.97
CA GLU A 50 1.70 -7.47 27.70
C GLU A 50 0.29 -7.65 27.11
N TYR A 51 -0.70 -7.82 27.98
CA TYR A 51 -2.08 -8.03 27.59
C TYR A 51 -2.66 -6.90 26.72
N GLN A 52 -2.37 -5.66 27.02
CA GLN A 52 -2.84 -4.52 26.24
C GLN A 52 -2.29 -4.53 24.81
N GLU A 53 -1.01 -4.87 24.64
CA GLU A 53 -0.39 -5.01 23.32
C GLU A 53 -0.94 -6.24 22.57
N GLN A 54 -1.26 -7.34 23.26
CA GLN A 54 -1.93 -8.49 22.65
C GLN A 54 -3.28 -8.07 22.07
N LYS A 55 -4.13 -7.39 22.85
CA LYS A 55 -5.44 -6.90 22.42
C LYS A 55 -5.33 -5.95 21.23
N LYS A 56 -4.36 -5.05 21.25
CA LYS A 56 -4.10 -4.07 20.19
C LYS A 56 -3.72 -4.71 18.86
N HIS A 57 -3.00 -5.83 18.87
CA HIS A 57 -2.47 -6.48 17.68
C HIS A 57 -3.27 -7.72 17.22
N TYR A 58 -4.25 -8.17 17.98
CA TYR A 58 -5.02 -9.38 17.65
C TYR A 58 -6.01 -9.15 16.51
N SER A 59 -5.74 -9.75 15.35
CA SER A 59 -6.62 -9.73 14.18
C SER A 59 -7.65 -10.87 14.28
N GLY A 60 -8.92 -10.52 14.49
CA GLY A 60 -10.03 -11.48 14.47
C GLY A 60 -10.17 -12.17 13.12
N LYS A 61 -9.89 -11.48 12.00
CA LYS A 61 -9.90 -12.04 10.65
C LYS A 61 -8.81 -13.10 10.46
N LYS A 62 -7.61 -12.88 10.99
CA LYS A 62 -6.46 -13.79 10.87
C LYS A 62 -6.34 -14.76 12.04
N LYS A 63 -7.08 -14.55 13.13
CA LYS A 63 -6.97 -15.30 14.41
C LYS A 63 -5.52 -15.35 14.93
N LYS A 64 -4.79 -14.27 14.76
CA LYS A 64 -3.35 -14.13 15.13
C LYS A 64 -3.05 -12.68 15.48
N HIS A 65 -1.96 -12.46 16.21
CA HIS A 65 -1.40 -11.11 16.38
C HIS A 65 -0.70 -10.71 15.09
N THR A 66 -1.05 -9.54 14.57
CA THR A 66 -0.57 -9.08 13.26
C THR A 66 -0.18 -7.61 13.28
N LYS A 67 0.72 -7.26 12.37
CA LYS A 67 0.97 -5.89 11.93
C LYS A 67 0.45 -5.70 10.51
N LYS A 68 -0.05 -4.52 10.24
CA LYS A 68 -0.60 -4.12 8.93
C LYS A 68 0.38 -3.23 8.20
N ASN A 69 0.51 -3.49 6.91
CA ASN A 69 1.23 -2.66 5.97
C ASN A 69 0.28 -2.25 4.86
N GLN A 70 0.30 -0.98 4.47
CA GLN A 70 -0.46 -0.43 3.35
C GLN A 70 0.51 0.10 2.31
N LEU A 71 0.28 -0.24 1.05
CA LEU A 71 1.03 0.23 -0.08
C LEU A 71 0.14 1.09 -0.97
N ILE A 72 0.70 2.20 -1.44
CA ILE A 72 0.12 3.02 -2.50
C ILE A 72 1.07 2.95 -3.68
N VAL A 73 0.56 2.58 -4.85
CA VAL A 73 1.37 2.27 -6.03
C VAL A 73 0.88 3.01 -7.26
N LEU A 74 1.77 3.19 -8.24
CA LEU A 74 1.40 3.69 -9.56
C LEU A 74 0.54 2.66 -10.31
N PRO A 75 -0.36 3.10 -11.19
CA PRO A 75 -1.02 2.21 -12.13
C PRO A 75 0.02 1.43 -12.95
N ASN A 76 -0.33 0.22 -13.34
CA ASN A 76 0.56 -0.74 -14.02
C ASN A 76 1.75 -1.26 -13.17
N GLY A 77 1.71 -1.07 -11.87
CA GLY A 77 2.68 -1.64 -10.94
C GLY A 77 4.12 -1.18 -11.15
N LYS A 78 4.31 0.00 -11.75
CA LYS A 78 5.64 0.51 -12.11
C LYS A 78 6.44 1.03 -10.92
N ASP A 79 5.79 1.41 -9.83
CA ASP A 79 6.48 1.90 -8.64
C ASP A 79 5.61 1.88 -7.38
N ILE A 80 6.26 1.84 -6.21
CA ILE A 80 5.63 2.01 -4.91
C ILE A 80 5.78 3.49 -4.51
N VAL A 81 4.65 4.20 -4.44
CA VAL A 81 4.62 5.64 -4.16
C VAL A 81 4.71 5.93 -2.67
N ASP A 82 3.97 5.19 -1.86
CA ASP A 82 3.96 5.33 -0.41
C ASP A 82 3.80 4.00 0.31
N VAL A 83 4.38 3.90 1.49
CA VAL A 83 4.27 2.72 2.35
C VAL A 83 4.01 3.17 3.78
N VAL A 84 2.93 2.69 4.35
CA VAL A 84 2.67 2.77 5.79
C VAL A 84 2.89 1.39 6.39
N ALA A 85 3.95 1.22 7.17
CA ALA A 85 4.32 -0.06 7.74
C ALA A 85 4.08 -0.14 9.25
N GLY A 86 3.88 -1.35 9.74
CA GLY A 86 3.95 -1.68 11.17
C GLY A 86 2.78 -1.21 12.03
N LYS A 87 1.65 -0.85 11.45
CA LYS A 87 0.45 -0.48 12.23
C LYS A 87 -0.21 -1.73 12.83
N PRO A 88 -1.02 -1.60 13.90
CA PRO A 88 -1.78 -2.73 14.45
C PRO A 88 -2.65 -3.39 13.38
N GLY A 89 -2.64 -4.73 13.29
CA GLY A 89 -3.39 -5.49 12.28
C GLY A 89 -4.89 -5.21 12.26
N PRO A 90 -5.58 -5.11 13.42
CA PRO A 90 -7.00 -4.78 13.48
C PRO A 90 -7.37 -3.37 13.03
N LYS A 91 -6.39 -2.45 12.89
CA LYS A 91 -6.67 -1.09 12.44
C LYS A 91 -7.36 -1.12 11.06
N SER A 92 -8.47 -0.40 10.92
CA SER A 92 -9.23 -0.31 9.68
C SER A 92 -8.35 0.24 8.53
N ASP A 93 -8.48 -0.36 7.34
CA ASP A 93 -7.77 0.04 6.13
C ASP A 93 -8.07 1.50 5.77
N VAL A 94 -9.34 1.91 5.89
CA VAL A 94 -9.79 3.29 5.68
C VAL A 94 -9.14 4.27 6.67
N LYS A 95 -9.09 3.92 7.96
CA LYS A 95 -8.45 4.80 8.96
C LYS A 95 -6.97 4.98 8.68
N LEU A 96 -6.31 3.93 8.22
CA LEU A 96 -4.91 3.98 7.84
C LEU A 96 -4.70 4.83 6.59
N PHE A 97 -5.57 4.65 5.60
CA PHE A 97 -5.55 5.41 4.35
C PHE A 97 -5.76 6.91 4.58
N ARG A 98 -6.70 7.31 5.44
CA ARG A 98 -6.92 8.71 5.79
C ARG A 98 -5.68 9.40 6.37
N GLU A 99 -4.85 8.65 7.08
CA GLU A 99 -3.59 9.17 7.61
C GLU A 99 -2.56 9.36 6.49
N SER A 100 -2.40 8.38 5.58
CA SER A 100 -1.45 8.47 4.47
C SER A 100 -1.88 9.48 3.40
N ARG A 101 -3.19 9.59 3.14
CA ARG A 101 -3.75 10.54 2.15
C ARG A 101 -3.37 11.99 2.42
N LYS A 102 -3.15 12.38 3.67
CA LYS A 102 -2.71 13.74 4.05
C LYS A 102 -1.36 14.13 3.41
N GLY A 103 -0.58 13.15 2.97
CA GLY A 103 0.68 13.38 2.26
C GLY A 103 0.54 13.68 0.77
N PHE A 104 -0.67 13.55 0.20
CA PHE A 104 -0.97 13.77 -1.22
C PHE A 104 -1.73 15.07 -1.45
N GLU A 105 -1.81 15.50 -2.71
CA GLU A 105 -2.64 16.64 -3.10
C GLU A 105 -4.14 16.33 -2.90
N LYS A 106 -4.95 17.37 -2.67
CA LYS A 106 -6.39 17.23 -2.38
C LYS A 106 -7.16 16.56 -3.52
N ASN A 107 -6.76 16.80 -4.77
CA ASN A 107 -7.37 16.27 -5.98
C ASN A 107 -6.83 14.91 -6.41
N GLN A 108 -5.91 14.29 -5.64
CA GLN A 108 -5.37 12.97 -5.94
C GLN A 108 -6.47 11.91 -5.96
N LYS A 109 -6.53 11.15 -7.05
CA LYS A 109 -7.48 10.04 -7.24
C LYS A 109 -6.85 8.71 -6.83
N PHE A 110 -7.69 7.82 -6.30
CA PHE A 110 -7.27 6.50 -5.86
C PHE A 110 -8.23 5.41 -6.36
N ASN A 111 -7.72 4.18 -6.46
CA ASN A 111 -8.47 2.95 -6.68
C ASN A 111 -8.16 1.99 -5.52
N GLY A 112 -9.18 1.54 -4.82
CA GLY A 112 -9.07 0.64 -3.67
C GLY A 112 -10.10 -0.48 -3.69
N ASP A 113 -9.97 -1.41 -2.75
CA ASP A 113 -10.97 -2.45 -2.56
C ASP A 113 -12.23 -1.90 -1.84
N LYS A 114 -13.18 -2.79 -1.57
CA LYS A 114 -14.43 -2.43 -0.85
C LYS A 114 -14.19 -1.90 0.57
N ALA A 115 -13.03 -2.12 1.14
CA ALA A 115 -12.69 -1.61 2.46
C ALA A 115 -12.49 -0.08 2.46
N TYR A 116 -12.28 0.53 1.30
CA TYR A 116 -12.11 1.98 1.13
C TYR A 116 -13.39 2.69 0.68
N GLU A 117 -14.53 2.00 0.69
CA GLU A 117 -15.82 2.59 0.29
C GLU A 117 -16.18 3.80 1.16
N GLY A 118 -16.69 4.85 0.50
CA GLY A 118 -17.04 6.13 1.13
C GLY A 118 -15.89 7.12 1.26
N GLU A 119 -14.69 6.79 0.79
CA GLU A 119 -13.59 7.76 0.73
C GLU A 119 -13.70 8.62 -0.53
N GLU A 120 -13.53 9.93 -0.32
CA GLU A 120 -13.56 10.91 -1.39
C GLU A 120 -12.46 10.64 -2.43
N LEU A 121 -12.77 10.83 -3.72
CA LEU A 121 -11.87 10.58 -4.86
C LEU A 121 -11.28 9.16 -4.90
N THR A 122 -11.95 8.19 -4.25
CA THR A 122 -11.52 6.80 -4.25
C THR A 122 -12.56 5.94 -4.97
N LYS A 123 -12.17 5.33 -6.09
CA LYS A 123 -13.00 4.35 -6.78
C LYS A 123 -12.94 3.02 -6.03
N THR A 124 -14.10 2.44 -5.81
CA THR A 124 -14.24 1.12 -5.17
C THR A 124 -15.26 0.27 -5.91
N PRO A 125 -15.13 -1.06 -5.89
CA PRO A 125 -16.10 -1.94 -6.53
C PRO A 125 -17.48 -1.84 -5.85
N HIS A 126 -18.53 -1.87 -6.67
CA HIS A 126 -19.91 -1.92 -6.18
C HIS A 126 -20.15 -3.17 -5.32
N LYS A 127 -20.74 -2.99 -4.16
CA LYS A 127 -21.21 -4.10 -3.32
C LYS A 127 -22.46 -4.73 -3.91
N LYS A 128 -22.52 -6.08 -3.90
CA LYS A 128 -23.73 -6.80 -4.20
C LYS A 128 -24.76 -6.56 -3.07
N PRO A 129 -25.96 -6.02 -3.36
CA PRO A 129 -27.01 -5.91 -2.38
C PRO A 129 -27.48 -7.30 -1.92
N LYS A 130 -27.99 -7.41 -0.68
CA LYS A 130 -28.40 -8.72 -0.10
C LYS A 130 -29.49 -9.46 -0.90
N LYS A 131 -30.33 -8.74 -1.65
CA LYS A 131 -31.50 -9.30 -2.35
C LYS A 131 -31.53 -9.04 -3.87
N GLN A 132 -30.46 -8.47 -4.44
CA GLN A 132 -30.43 -8.11 -5.85
C GLN A 132 -29.08 -8.52 -6.46
N GLU A 133 -29.09 -8.82 -7.76
CA GLU A 133 -27.87 -9.00 -8.53
C GLU A 133 -27.34 -7.64 -8.99
N LEU A 134 -26.02 -7.58 -9.18
CA LEU A 134 -25.39 -6.42 -9.83
C LEU A 134 -25.81 -6.37 -11.30
N THR A 135 -26.03 -5.16 -11.81
CA THR A 135 -26.27 -4.95 -13.24
C THR A 135 -25.05 -5.38 -14.07
N SER A 136 -25.26 -5.63 -15.35
CA SER A 136 -24.17 -5.97 -16.28
C SER A 136 -23.08 -4.89 -16.30
N GLU A 137 -23.46 -3.62 -16.28
CA GLU A 137 -22.54 -2.48 -16.21
C GLU A 137 -21.73 -2.46 -14.92
N GLN A 138 -22.40 -2.69 -13.78
CA GLN A 138 -21.71 -2.76 -12.48
C GLN A 138 -20.73 -3.94 -12.41
N LYS A 139 -21.10 -5.09 -13.00
CA LYS A 139 -20.20 -6.26 -13.11
C LYS A 139 -18.99 -5.95 -13.98
N ALA A 140 -19.21 -5.28 -15.14
CA ALA A 140 -18.13 -4.87 -16.04
C ALA A 140 -17.17 -3.90 -15.35
N ARG A 141 -17.71 -2.85 -14.71
CA ARG A 141 -16.91 -1.88 -13.94
C ARG A 141 -16.14 -2.52 -12.80
N ASN A 142 -16.76 -3.43 -12.06
CA ASN A 142 -16.07 -4.15 -10.99
C ASN A 142 -14.91 -5.01 -11.53
N LYS A 143 -15.08 -5.60 -12.72
CA LYS A 143 -14.03 -6.37 -13.39
C LYS A 143 -12.85 -5.49 -13.82
N GLU A 144 -13.14 -4.31 -14.38
CA GLU A 144 -12.14 -3.32 -14.75
C GLU A 144 -11.30 -2.89 -13.52
N LEU A 145 -11.95 -2.42 -12.45
CA LEU A 145 -11.30 -2.02 -11.21
C LEU A 145 -10.48 -3.17 -10.59
N ALA A 146 -10.98 -4.41 -10.69
CA ALA A 146 -10.24 -5.57 -10.21
C ALA A 146 -8.98 -5.83 -11.04
N SER A 147 -9.03 -5.65 -12.38
CA SER A 147 -7.86 -5.83 -13.25
C SER A 147 -6.76 -4.80 -12.97
N GLU A 148 -7.12 -3.56 -12.68
CA GLU A 148 -6.16 -2.54 -12.26
C GLU A 148 -5.51 -2.88 -10.93
N ARG A 149 -6.28 -3.42 -9.98
CA ARG A 149 -5.78 -3.77 -8.64
C ARG A 149 -4.82 -4.97 -8.62
N ILE A 150 -4.79 -5.79 -9.67
CA ILE A 150 -3.81 -6.88 -9.81
C ILE A 150 -2.38 -6.35 -9.64
N PHE A 151 -2.10 -5.13 -10.06
CA PHE A 151 -0.76 -4.55 -9.96
C PHE A 151 -0.30 -4.32 -8.53
N VAL A 152 -1.14 -3.81 -7.62
CA VAL A 152 -0.77 -3.66 -6.21
C VAL A 152 -0.64 -5.03 -5.52
N GLU A 153 -1.51 -5.98 -5.86
CA GLU A 153 -1.40 -7.35 -5.36
C GLU A 153 -0.09 -8.01 -5.80
N HIS A 154 0.33 -7.76 -7.05
CA HIS A 154 1.60 -8.24 -7.57
C HIS A 154 2.78 -7.64 -6.82
N LEU A 155 2.77 -6.33 -6.55
CA LEU A 155 3.81 -5.67 -5.75
C LEU A 155 3.86 -6.19 -4.31
N ILE A 156 2.70 -6.43 -3.70
CA ILE A 156 2.62 -7.08 -2.38
C ILE A 156 3.23 -8.49 -2.43
N ARG A 157 3.02 -9.25 -3.51
CA ARG A 157 3.68 -10.57 -3.69
C ARG A 157 5.19 -10.43 -3.80
N LEU A 158 5.70 -9.44 -4.54
CA LEU A 158 7.13 -9.17 -4.63
C LEU A 158 7.76 -8.83 -3.28
N VAL A 159 7.08 -8.02 -2.46
CA VAL A 159 7.48 -7.75 -1.08
C VAL A 159 7.52 -9.06 -0.27
N LYS A 160 6.55 -9.94 -0.45
CA LYS A 160 6.43 -11.23 0.26
C LYS A 160 7.37 -12.33 -0.26
N ILE A 161 8.13 -12.13 -1.34
CA ILE A 161 9.23 -13.02 -1.71
C ILE A 161 10.28 -13.06 -0.58
N PHE A 162 10.48 -11.95 0.10
CA PHE A 162 11.31 -11.91 1.29
C PHE A 162 10.60 -12.60 2.45
N ARG A 163 11.14 -13.72 2.92
CA ARG A 163 10.52 -14.54 3.98
C ARG A 163 10.24 -13.72 5.24
N VAL A 164 11.11 -12.77 5.59
CA VAL A 164 10.94 -11.86 6.73
C VAL A 164 9.70 -10.96 6.63
N ALA A 165 9.18 -10.70 5.42
CA ALA A 165 7.93 -9.95 5.19
C ALA A 165 6.70 -10.85 5.00
N LYS A 166 6.89 -12.15 4.78
CA LYS A 166 5.81 -13.13 4.54
C LYS A 166 5.46 -13.93 5.78
N GLU A 167 6.48 -14.47 6.44
CA GLU A 167 6.34 -15.36 7.59
C GLU A 167 6.03 -14.57 8.86
N ARG A 168 5.87 -15.30 9.98
CA ARG A 168 5.79 -14.67 11.29
C ARG A 168 7.06 -13.86 11.54
N PHE A 169 6.89 -12.59 11.82
CA PHE A 169 8.00 -11.71 12.13
C PHE A 169 8.56 -12.04 13.51
N ARG A 170 9.82 -12.46 13.56
CA ARG A 170 10.50 -12.96 14.76
C ARG A 170 11.58 -12.02 15.29
N LEU A 171 11.84 -10.91 14.59
CA LEU A 171 12.83 -9.93 15.02
C LEU A 171 12.19 -8.92 16.01
N LYS A 172 12.99 -8.06 16.61
CA LYS A 172 12.51 -7.01 17.51
C LYS A 172 11.47 -6.12 16.79
N LEU A 173 10.30 -5.96 17.37
CA LEU A 173 9.20 -5.19 16.77
C LEU A 173 9.55 -3.72 16.52
N SER A 174 10.51 -3.15 17.24
CA SER A 174 11.07 -1.83 16.99
C SER A 174 11.76 -1.69 15.62
N LYS A 175 12.23 -2.80 15.02
CA LYS A 175 12.86 -2.83 13.69
C LYS A 175 11.88 -3.14 12.56
N TYR A 176 10.62 -3.42 12.88
CA TYR A 176 9.63 -3.87 11.90
C TYR A 176 9.47 -2.90 10.73
N GLU A 177 9.20 -1.64 11.03
CA GLU A 177 8.98 -0.61 10.01
C GLU A 177 10.20 -0.44 9.12
N GLN A 178 11.39 -0.32 9.71
CA GLN A 178 12.64 -0.19 8.98
C GLN A 178 12.87 -1.35 8.02
N ILE A 179 12.61 -2.59 8.45
CA ILE A 179 12.79 -3.79 7.62
C ILE A 179 11.81 -3.79 6.46
N ILE A 180 10.53 -3.49 6.69
CA ILE A 180 9.54 -3.44 5.61
C ILE A 180 9.88 -2.34 4.60
N MET A 181 10.29 -1.17 5.08
CA MET A 181 10.71 -0.06 4.21
C MET A 181 11.93 -0.44 3.35
N THR A 182 12.93 -1.11 3.94
CA THR A 182 14.10 -1.61 3.21
C THR A 182 13.69 -2.60 2.12
N ILE A 183 12.79 -3.54 2.43
CA ILE A 183 12.30 -4.52 1.45
C ILE A 183 11.56 -3.83 0.31
N CYS A 184 10.69 -2.86 0.61
CA CYS A 184 10.02 -2.09 -0.42
C CYS A 184 11.02 -1.34 -1.32
N GLY A 185 12.08 -0.77 -0.75
CA GLY A 185 13.18 -0.17 -1.51
C GLY A 185 13.89 -1.16 -2.44
N LEU A 186 14.18 -2.37 -1.97
CA LEU A 186 14.76 -3.43 -2.80
C LEU A 186 13.82 -3.87 -3.94
N VAL A 187 12.52 -3.94 -3.68
CA VAL A 187 11.52 -4.24 -4.71
C VAL A 187 11.49 -3.16 -5.77
N ILE A 188 11.53 -1.88 -5.38
CA ILE A 188 11.59 -0.74 -6.31
C ILE A 188 12.85 -0.83 -7.18
N LEU A 189 14.01 -1.07 -6.58
CA LEU A 189 15.26 -1.24 -7.32
C LEU A 189 15.17 -2.39 -8.34
N ARG A 190 14.61 -3.53 -7.93
CA ARG A 190 14.42 -4.68 -8.82
C ARG A 190 13.52 -4.37 -10.01
N ILE A 191 12.38 -3.70 -9.78
CA ILE A 191 11.47 -3.29 -10.85
C ILE A 191 12.18 -2.30 -11.79
N GLY A 192 12.98 -1.40 -11.22
CA GLY A 192 13.76 -0.40 -11.95
C GLY A 192 14.81 -0.96 -12.87
N THR A 193 15.49 -2.02 -12.48
CA THR A 193 16.54 -2.64 -13.28
C THR A 193 16.02 -3.34 -14.54
N PHE A 194 14.80 -3.90 -14.49
CA PHE A 194 14.20 -4.54 -15.68
C PHE A 194 13.78 -3.57 -16.79
N VAL A 195 13.58 -2.29 -16.48
CA VAL A 195 13.17 -1.26 -17.48
C VAL A 195 14.37 -0.65 -18.20
N LEU A 196 15.59 -0.84 -17.70
CA LEU A 196 16.82 -0.34 -18.35
C LEU A 196 17.43 -1.34 -19.35
N GLN A 197 16.81 -2.51 -19.54
CA GLN A 197 17.28 -3.56 -20.45
C GLN A 197 16.46 -3.66 -21.76
N THR A 198 15.59 -2.67 -22.05
CA THR A 198 14.86 -2.59 -23.34
C THR A 198 15.28 -1.37 -24.14
#